data_cefd9560a54efd5eb7b0e6c89ed84a11
#
_entry.id   cefd9560a54efd5eb7b0e6c89ed84a11
#
_cell.length_a   1.000
_cell.length_b   1.000
_cell.length_c   1.000
_cell.angle_alpha   90.00
_cell.angle_beta   90.00
_cell.angle_gamma   90.00
#
_symmetry.space_group_name_H-M   'P 1'
#
loop_
_entity.id
_entity.type
_entity.pdbx_description
1 polymer ?
#
loop_
_entity_poly.entity_id
_entity_poly.type
_entity_poly.pdbx_seq_one_letter_code
_entity_poly.pdbx_strand_id
1 'polypeptide(L)'
;TGVQTCALPIYEIEWILSLSQADASVEQYYHSFIGTDAVPIVAPTKNVVQAANEGAKVCAGQIIIVASDDMFSPEMWDSRILHKFEMIDGPGCLQIDDGITTRKMTLPIMNREAYAKLGYVYHPEYISLYADDDLRATALANGFYYNGTDIIFDHRHFSVGKSNFDKTYSMENSPKAWKKGQ
;
A
#
# COMPACT_ATOMS: atom_id res chain seq x y z
N THR A 1 -9.20 10.80 -11.05
CA THR A 1 -9.03 9.70 -10.11
C THR A 1 -8.99 10.27 -8.70
N GLY A 2 -10.16 10.45 -8.11
CA GLY A 2 -10.27 10.96 -6.75
C GLY A 2 -10.33 9.80 -5.78
N VAL A 3 -9.47 9.81 -4.78
CA VAL A 3 -9.69 9.03 -3.56
C VAL A 3 -10.91 9.63 -2.88
N GLN A 4 -12.07 9.04 -3.10
CA GLN A 4 -13.25 9.35 -2.29
C GLN A 4 -13.09 8.60 -0.96
N THR A 5 -12.57 9.29 0.04
CA THR A 5 -12.66 8.82 1.42
C THR A 5 -14.11 8.93 1.85
N CYS A 6 -14.80 7.81 2.01
CA CYS A 6 -16.19 7.78 2.51
C CYS A 6 -16.28 8.16 3.99
N ALA A 7 -15.16 8.46 4.66
CA ALA A 7 -15.09 8.96 6.03
C ALA A 7 -13.96 9.97 6.16
N LEU A 8 -14.19 11.08 6.82
CA LEU A 8 -13.13 12.01 7.18
C LEU A 8 -12.23 11.35 8.22
N PRO A 9 -10.90 11.37 8.05
CA PRO A 9 -9.98 10.85 9.05
C PRO A 9 -10.07 11.68 10.32
N ILE A 10 -9.99 11.01 11.47
CA ILE A 10 -9.98 11.68 12.80
C ILE A 10 -8.56 12.10 13.18
N TYR A 11 -7.57 11.45 12.59
CA TYR A 11 -6.15 11.69 12.86
C TYR A 11 -5.48 12.41 11.70
N GLU A 12 -4.34 13.02 11.95
CA GLU A 12 -3.53 13.65 10.91
C GLU A 12 -2.96 12.59 9.97
N ILE A 13 -3.25 12.73 8.68
CA ILE A 13 -2.80 11.81 7.62
C ILE A 13 -1.89 12.57 6.68
N GLU A 14 -0.69 12.03 6.50
CA GLU A 14 0.24 12.47 5.48
C GLU A 14 0.01 11.65 4.20
N TRP A 15 -0.32 12.32 3.11
CA TRP A 15 -0.53 11.69 1.81
C TRP A 15 0.73 11.80 0.95
N ILE A 16 1.43 10.70 0.71
CA ILE A 16 2.59 10.65 -0.18
C ILE A 16 2.17 10.03 -1.51
N LEU A 17 2.37 10.77 -2.60
CA LEU A 17 2.09 10.31 -3.96
C LEU A 17 3.40 10.00 -4.68
N SER A 18 3.73 8.73 -4.81
CA SER A 18 4.94 8.29 -5.52
C SER A 18 4.69 8.21 -7.01
N LEU A 19 5.26 9.16 -7.75
CA LEU A 19 5.13 9.31 -9.19
C LEU A 19 6.38 8.76 -9.90
N SER A 20 6.18 7.97 -10.97
CA SER A 20 7.30 7.46 -11.77
C SER A 20 7.83 8.55 -12.70
N GLN A 21 9.13 8.83 -12.65
CA GLN A 21 9.80 9.74 -13.59
C GLN A 21 9.67 9.30 -15.05
N ALA A 22 9.45 8.01 -15.30
CA ALA A 22 9.28 7.45 -16.64
C ALA A 22 7.88 7.67 -17.23
N ASP A 23 6.92 8.14 -16.43
CA ASP A 23 5.57 8.44 -16.90
C ASP A 23 5.55 9.76 -17.65
N ALA A 24 5.08 9.76 -18.90
CA ALA A 24 5.00 10.97 -19.73
C ALA A 24 4.08 12.07 -19.15
N SER A 25 3.16 11.69 -18.26
CA SER A 25 2.23 12.61 -17.59
C SER A 25 2.70 13.07 -16.20
N VAL A 26 3.91 12.66 -15.77
CA VAL A 26 4.42 12.92 -14.40
C VAL A 26 4.38 14.41 -14.03
N GLU A 27 4.78 15.31 -14.92
CA GLU A 27 4.76 16.76 -14.66
C GLU A 27 3.35 17.29 -14.44
N GLN A 28 2.38 16.83 -15.25
CA GLN A 28 0.99 17.23 -15.11
C GLN A 28 0.42 16.77 -13.76
N TYR A 29 0.68 15.51 -13.37
CA TYR A 29 0.25 14.99 -12.07
C TYR A 29 0.95 15.73 -10.93
N TYR A 30 2.25 15.90 -10.98
CA TYR A 30 3.00 16.63 -9.97
C TYR A 30 2.40 18.02 -9.71
N HIS A 31 2.16 18.79 -10.78
CA HIS A 31 1.58 20.13 -10.66
C HIS A 31 0.14 20.13 -10.15
N SER A 32 -0.64 19.08 -10.42
CA SER A 32 -2.03 18.99 -9.94
C SER A 32 -2.15 18.83 -8.42
N PHE A 33 -1.08 18.39 -7.75
CA PHE A 33 -1.06 18.21 -6.28
C PHE A 33 -0.41 19.37 -5.54
N ILE A 34 0.19 20.34 -6.22
CA ILE A 34 0.74 21.54 -5.57
C ILE A 34 -0.38 22.33 -4.91
N GLY A 35 -0.23 22.60 -3.61
CA GLY A 35 -1.22 23.33 -2.81
C GLY A 35 -2.37 22.46 -2.28
N THR A 36 -2.28 21.14 -2.43
CA THR A 36 -3.12 20.17 -1.72
C THR A 36 -2.38 19.64 -0.49
N ASP A 37 -3.07 18.84 0.34
CA ASP A 37 -2.46 18.16 1.50
C ASP A 37 -1.57 16.97 1.10
N ALA A 38 -1.51 16.64 -0.20
CA ALA A 38 -0.68 15.56 -0.72
C ALA A 38 0.73 16.02 -1.06
N VAL A 39 1.72 15.20 -0.74
CA VAL A 39 3.13 15.42 -1.03
C VAL A 39 3.54 14.57 -2.25
N PRO A 40 3.57 15.12 -3.46
CA PRO A 40 4.03 14.37 -4.62
C PRO A 40 5.56 14.25 -4.59
N ILE A 41 6.05 13.03 -4.81
CA ILE A 41 7.47 12.75 -5.02
C ILE A 41 7.67 12.15 -6.40
N VAL A 42 8.75 12.52 -7.08
CA VAL A 42 9.11 11.96 -8.38
C VAL A 42 10.38 11.11 -8.22
N ALA A 43 10.29 9.84 -8.57
CA ALA A 43 11.41 8.92 -8.44
C ALA A 43 11.59 8.05 -9.72
N PRO A 44 12.81 7.55 -10.00
CA PRO A 44 13.08 6.74 -11.19
C PRO A 44 12.57 5.30 -11.02
N THR A 45 11.31 5.16 -10.64
CA THR A 45 10.66 3.87 -10.37
C THR A 45 10.16 3.22 -11.66
N LYS A 46 10.23 1.88 -11.71
CA LYS A 46 9.84 1.08 -12.87
C LYS A 46 8.69 0.13 -12.59
N ASN A 47 8.26 0.05 -11.35
CA ASN A 47 7.21 -0.85 -10.90
C ASN A 47 6.62 -0.39 -9.56
N VAL A 48 5.49 -0.99 -9.17
CA VAL A 48 4.74 -0.64 -7.96
C VAL A 48 5.55 -0.87 -6.68
N VAL A 49 6.38 -1.92 -6.61
CA VAL A 49 7.23 -2.20 -5.44
C VAL A 49 8.23 -1.07 -5.19
N GLN A 50 8.91 -0.61 -6.26
CA GLN A 50 9.83 0.52 -6.17
C GLN A 50 9.08 1.80 -5.77
N ALA A 51 7.92 2.07 -6.38
CA ALA A 51 7.13 3.25 -6.06
C ALA A 51 6.68 3.27 -4.58
N ALA A 52 6.18 2.16 -4.05
CA ALA A 52 5.80 2.02 -2.66
C ALA A 52 6.99 2.23 -1.71
N ASN A 53 8.12 1.63 -2.01
CA ASN A 53 9.33 1.76 -1.18
C ASN A 53 9.90 3.19 -1.21
N GLU A 54 9.88 3.89 -2.36
CA GLU A 54 10.31 5.30 -2.43
C GLU A 54 9.36 6.21 -1.63
N GLY A 55 8.05 6.01 -1.72
CA GLY A 55 7.08 6.72 -0.89
C GLY A 55 7.31 6.51 0.60
N ALA A 56 7.55 5.26 1.01
CA ALA A 56 7.78 4.91 2.42
C ALA A 56 9.06 5.54 3.02
N LYS A 57 10.07 5.85 2.20
CA LYS A 57 11.31 6.50 2.68
C LYS A 57 11.09 7.93 3.15
N VAL A 58 10.15 8.64 2.53
CA VAL A 58 9.93 10.07 2.79
C VAL A 58 8.80 10.34 3.76
N CYS A 59 7.89 9.40 3.97
CA CYS A 59 6.79 9.60 4.92
C CYS A 59 7.29 9.67 6.36
N ALA A 60 6.66 10.49 7.21
CA ALA A 60 7.04 10.74 8.60
C ALA A 60 6.11 10.06 9.63
N GLY A 61 4.92 9.62 9.20
CA GLY A 61 3.89 9.02 10.06
C GLY A 61 4.37 7.79 10.86
N GLN A 62 3.78 7.52 12.00
CA GLN A 62 4.09 6.37 12.85
C GLN A 62 3.60 5.03 12.24
N ILE A 63 2.58 5.09 11.43
CA ILE A 63 2.02 3.96 10.70
C ILE A 63 2.15 4.26 9.22
N ILE A 64 2.68 3.31 8.47
CA ILE A 64 2.83 3.38 7.01
C ILE A 64 1.76 2.49 6.40
N ILE A 65 0.99 3.06 5.47
CA ILE A 65 -0.03 2.35 4.71
C ILE A 65 0.25 2.56 3.22
N VAL A 66 0.38 1.47 2.47
CA VAL A 66 0.45 1.56 1.00
C VAL A 66 -0.91 1.20 0.44
N ALA A 67 -1.60 2.18 -0.11
CA ALA A 67 -2.92 2.01 -0.71
C ALA A 67 -2.86 2.19 -2.23
N SER A 68 -3.67 1.42 -2.94
CA SER A 68 -3.99 1.64 -4.35
C SER A 68 -5.32 2.41 -4.47
N ASP A 69 -5.56 3.00 -5.64
CA ASP A 69 -6.74 3.83 -5.94
C ASP A 69 -8.04 3.03 -6.08
N ASP A 70 -7.95 1.70 -6.09
CA ASP A 70 -9.09 0.78 -6.10
C ASP A 70 -9.45 0.21 -4.72
N MET A 71 -8.77 0.67 -3.64
CA MET A 71 -9.05 0.33 -2.25
C MET A 71 -9.92 1.38 -1.57
N PHE A 72 -11.13 1.01 -1.16
CA PHE A 72 -12.08 1.91 -0.49
C PHE A 72 -12.16 1.58 1.00
N SER A 73 -11.86 2.56 1.81
CA SER A 73 -11.83 2.42 3.26
C SER A 73 -13.23 2.35 3.88
N PRO A 74 -13.42 1.57 4.96
CA PRO A 74 -14.64 1.63 5.76
C PRO A 74 -14.66 2.89 6.63
N GLU A 75 -15.80 3.16 7.28
CA GLU A 75 -15.90 4.22 8.26
C GLU A 75 -14.92 4.03 9.42
N MET A 76 -14.34 5.13 9.90
CA MET A 76 -13.38 5.16 11.03
C MET A 76 -12.19 4.22 10.85
N TRP A 77 -11.78 3.97 9.63
CA TRP A 77 -10.68 3.06 9.31
C TRP A 77 -9.35 3.45 10.00
N ASP A 78 -9.07 4.73 10.05
CA ASP A 78 -7.89 5.33 10.69
C ASP A 78 -7.87 5.03 12.20
N SER A 79 -8.97 5.31 12.89
CA SER A 79 -9.13 5.02 14.31
C SER A 79 -9.03 3.53 14.61
N ARG A 80 -9.64 2.69 13.77
CA ARG A 80 -9.61 1.23 13.92
C ARG A 80 -8.20 0.69 13.74
N ILE A 81 -7.45 1.16 12.74
CA ILE A 81 -6.06 0.78 12.52
C ILE A 81 -5.20 1.26 13.70
N LEU A 82 -5.33 2.52 14.11
CA LEU A 82 -4.56 3.04 15.23
C LEU A 82 -4.81 2.25 16.51
N HIS A 83 -6.07 1.95 16.83
CA HIS A 83 -6.41 1.14 18.01
C HIS A 83 -5.76 -0.26 17.99
N LYS A 84 -5.63 -0.88 16.81
CA LYS A 84 -4.87 -2.14 16.70
C LYS A 84 -3.40 -1.94 17.07
N PHE A 85 -2.78 -0.87 16.58
CA PHE A 85 -1.37 -0.60 16.87
C PHE A 85 -1.10 -0.17 18.31
N GLU A 86 -2.06 0.43 19.01
CA GLU A 86 -1.97 0.73 20.46
C GLU A 86 -1.80 -0.56 21.30
N MET A 87 -2.26 -1.70 20.80
CA MET A 87 -2.14 -3.00 21.47
C MET A 87 -0.89 -3.78 21.04
N ILE A 88 -0.10 -3.26 20.10
CA ILE A 88 1.11 -3.90 19.59
C ILE A 88 2.32 -3.32 20.33
N ASP A 89 3.05 -4.18 21.01
CA ASP A 89 4.35 -3.84 21.61
C ASP A 89 5.47 -4.27 20.66
N GLY A 90 6.18 -3.28 20.11
CA GLY A 90 7.27 -3.51 19.15
C GLY A 90 6.83 -3.52 17.68
N PRO A 91 7.64 -4.16 16.80
CA PRO A 91 7.40 -4.16 15.36
C PRO A 91 6.10 -4.89 14.98
N GLY A 92 5.27 -4.27 14.15
CA GLY A 92 3.98 -4.80 13.75
C GLY A 92 3.62 -4.54 12.28
N CYS A 93 3.16 -5.61 11.62
CA CYS A 93 2.51 -5.57 10.32
C CYS A 93 1.07 -6.07 10.49
N LEU A 94 0.10 -5.23 10.18
CA LEU A 94 -1.31 -5.50 10.35
C LEU A 94 -1.93 -6.00 9.05
N GLN A 95 -2.47 -7.20 9.03
CA GLN A 95 -3.26 -7.71 7.92
C GLN A 95 -4.73 -7.36 8.10
N ILE A 96 -5.29 -6.64 7.14
CA ILE A 96 -6.73 -6.37 7.05
C ILE A 96 -7.39 -7.34 6.06
N ASP A 97 -8.72 -7.32 5.96
CA ASP A 97 -9.48 -7.97 4.90
C ASP A 97 -9.67 -6.98 3.74
N ASP A 98 -9.35 -7.38 2.53
CA ASP A 98 -9.57 -6.56 1.32
C ASP A 98 -10.91 -6.87 0.63
N GLY A 99 -11.78 -7.66 1.27
CA GLY A 99 -13.05 -8.10 0.70
C GLY A 99 -12.93 -9.15 -0.41
N ILE A 100 -11.71 -9.57 -0.75
CA ILE A 100 -11.41 -10.61 -1.73
C ILE A 100 -10.67 -11.78 -1.06
N THR A 101 -9.66 -11.48 -0.25
CA THR A 101 -8.85 -12.51 0.41
C THR A 101 -8.30 -12.04 1.76
N THR A 102 -8.25 -12.98 2.71
CA THR A 102 -7.54 -12.81 3.99
C THR A 102 -6.21 -13.55 4.01
N ARG A 103 -5.71 -14.02 2.85
CA ARG A 103 -4.49 -14.81 2.76
C ARG A 103 -3.24 -13.99 2.40
N LYS A 104 -3.42 -12.73 2.03
CA LYS A 104 -2.39 -11.81 1.55
C LYS A 104 -2.44 -10.49 2.30
N MET A 105 -1.33 -9.77 2.32
CA MET A 105 -1.28 -8.38 2.78
C MET A 105 -1.38 -7.42 1.58
N THR A 106 -2.51 -7.47 0.88
CA THR A 106 -2.77 -6.65 -0.33
C THR A 106 -2.72 -5.15 -0.06
N LEU A 107 -3.05 -4.74 1.17
CA LEU A 107 -2.85 -3.40 1.70
C LEU A 107 -1.79 -3.49 2.82
N PRO A 108 -0.51 -3.21 2.54
CA PRO A 108 0.52 -3.21 3.57
C PRO A 108 0.27 -2.12 4.60
N ILE A 109 0.15 -2.54 5.85
CA ILE A 109 0.03 -1.64 7.00
C ILE A 109 1.08 -2.06 8.01
N MET A 110 2.00 -1.16 8.35
CA MET A 110 3.06 -1.46 9.32
C MET A 110 3.42 -0.23 10.15
N ASN A 111 3.91 -0.47 11.37
CA ASN A 111 4.46 0.61 12.16
C ASN A 111 5.93 0.91 11.80
N ARG A 112 6.44 2.04 12.29
CA ARG A 112 7.83 2.46 12.07
C ARG A 112 8.86 1.46 12.53
N GLU A 113 8.58 0.72 13.60
CA GLU A 113 9.50 -0.27 14.11
C GLU A 113 9.64 -1.46 13.18
N ALA A 114 8.53 -1.95 12.59
CA ALA A 114 8.57 -2.99 11.58
C ALA A 114 9.30 -2.50 10.32
N TYR A 115 8.99 -1.29 9.84
CA TYR A 115 9.68 -0.69 8.71
C TYR A 115 11.19 -0.56 8.95
N ALA A 116 11.59 -0.10 10.13
CA ALA A 116 13.02 0.03 10.49
C ALA A 116 13.74 -1.32 10.55
N LYS A 117 13.04 -2.38 10.95
CA LYS A 117 13.59 -3.75 10.97
C LYS A 117 13.73 -4.36 9.58
N LEU A 118 12.73 -4.16 8.72
CA LEU A 118 12.70 -4.71 7.36
C LEU A 118 13.51 -3.87 6.38
N GLY A 119 13.51 -2.54 6.52
CA GLY A 119 14.16 -1.59 5.62
C GLY A 119 13.37 -1.32 4.32
N TYR A 120 12.18 -1.90 4.19
CA TYR A 120 11.30 -1.76 3.03
C TYR A 120 9.84 -2.07 3.42
N VAL A 121 8.90 -1.67 2.56
CA VAL A 121 7.51 -2.13 2.65
C VAL A 121 7.34 -3.44 1.87
N TYR A 122 7.79 -3.46 0.63
CA TYR A 122 7.86 -4.67 -0.18
C TYR A 122 9.30 -5.03 -0.49
N HIS A 123 9.64 -6.31 -0.44
CA HIS A 123 10.97 -6.77 -0.75
C HIS A 123 11.40 -6.31 -2.16
N PRO A 124 12.56 -5.62 -2.31
CA PRO A 124 12.90 -4.89 -3.53
C PRO A 124 13.19 -5.77 -4.75
N GLU A 125 13.33 -7.08 -4.59
CA GLU A 125 13.51 -8.02 -5.70
C GLU A 125 12.20 -8.29 -6.46
N TYR A 126 11.03 -8.05 -5.86
CA TYR A 126 9.75 -8.19 -6.55
C TYR A 126 9.51 -7.02 -7.51
N ILE A 127 8.60 -7.25 -8.46
CA ILE A 127 8.12 -6.20 -9.38
C ILE A 127 6.69 -5.78 -9.02
N SER A 128 5.83 -6.75 -8.71
CA SER A 128 4.42 -6.60 -8.35
C SER A 128 3.94 -7.87 -7.66
N LEU A 129 3.59 -8.91 -8.42
CA LEU A 129 3.03 -10.18 -7.93
C LEU A 129 3.92 -10.82 -6.86
N TYR A 130 3.25 -11.41 -5.86
CA TYR A 130 3.83 -12.10 -4.70
C TYR A 130 4.54 -11.20 -3.66
N ALA A 131 4.66 -9.90 -3.89
CA ALA A 131 5.25 -8.98 -2.90
C ALA A 131 4.40 -8.90 -1.61
N ASP A 132 3.09 -9.01 -1.77
CA ASP A 132 2.08 -9.09 -0.70
C ASP A 132 2.12 -10.43 0.06
N ASP A 133 2.34 -11.54 -0.65
CA ASP A 133 2.53 -12.86 -0.06
C ASP A 133 3.85 -12.93 0.73
N ASP A 134 4.94 -12.39 0.16
CA ASP A 134 6.25 -12.31 0.81
C ASP A 134 6.23 -11.46 2.07
N LEU A 135 5.61 -10.28 2.02
CA LEU A 135 5.45 -9.43 3.20
C LEU A 135 4.74 -10.18 4.32
N ARG A 136 3.65 -10.89 4.00
CA ARG A 136 2.94 -11.71 4.98
C ARG A 136 3.81 -12.82 5.55
N ALA A 137 4.53 -13.56 4.70
CA ALA A 137 5.42 -14.64 5.12
C ALA A 137 6.55 -14.11 6.01
N THR A 138 7.15 -12.98 5.61
CA THR A 138 8.21 -12.30 6.37
C THR A 138 7.71 -11.81 7.73
N ALA A 139 6.51 -11.21 7.79
CA ALA A 139 5.91 -10.76 9.03
C ALA A 139 5.65 -11.93 9.99
N LEU A 140 5.12 -13.05 9.48
CA LEU A 140 4.91 -14.27 10.27
C LEU A 140 6.22 -14.87 10.79
N ALA A 141 7.23 -14.97 9.93
CA ALA A 141 8.52 -15.56 10.29
C ALA A 141 9.27 -14.76 11.38
N ASN A 142 9.07 -13.43 11.42
CA ASN A 142 9.72 -12.54 12.38
C ASN A 142 8.85 -12.22 13.60
N GLY A 143 7.63 -12.75 13.70
CA GLY A 143 6.73 -12.44 14.81
C GLY A 143 6.12 -11.03 14.75
N PHE A 144 6.11 -10.38 13.58
CA PHE A 144 5.55 -9.03 13.35
C PHE A 144 4.11 -9.06 12.84
N TYR A 145 3.55 -10.24 12.59
CA TYR A 145 2.21 -10.39 12.04
C TYR A 145 1.13 -10.17 13.10
N TYR A 146 0.18 -9.30 12.80
CA TYR A 146 -1.02 -9.07 13.60
C TYR A 146 -2.27 -9.17 12.73
N ASN A 147 -3.31 -9.79 13.29
CA ASN A 147 -4.58 -9.97 12.60
C ASN A 147 -5.50 -8.78 12.83
N GLY A 148 -5.88 -8.10 11.76
CA GLY A 148 -6.85 -7.00 11.71
C GLY A 148 -7.95 -7.26 10.68
N THR A 149 -8.25 -8.51 10.35
CA THR A 149 -9.24 -8.87 9.31
C THR A 149 -10.69 -8.53 9.67
N ASP A 150 -10.94 -8.03 10.86
CA ASP A 150 -12.19 -7.37 11.24
C ASP A 150 -12.32 -5.95 10.61
N ILE A 151 -11.24 -5.40 10.05
CA ILE A 151 -11.23 -4.17 9.26
C ILE A 151 -11.29 -4.56 7.79
N ILE A 152 -12.42 -4.24 7.12
CA ILE A 152 -12.67 -4.66 5.75
C ILE A 152 -12.60 -3.44 4.84
N PHE A 153 -11.64 -3.44 3.91
CA PHE A 153 -11.59 -2.49 2.81
C PHE A 153 -12.28 -3.08 1.57
N ASP A 154 -13.01 -2.28 0.81
CA ASP A 154 -13.63 -2.73 -0.44
C ASP A 154 -12.64 -2.60 -1.59
N HIS A 155 -11.97 -3.71 -1.94
CA HIS A 155 -11.04 -3.78 -3.06
C HIS A 155 -11.82 -3.95 -4.37
N ARG A 156 -11.89 -2.89 -5.17
CA ARG A 156 -12.65 -2.88 -6.44
C ARG A 156 -11.82 -3.41 -7.61
N HIS A 157 -11.33 -4.62 -7.45
CA HIS A 157 -10.46 -5.27 -8.42
C HIS A 157 -11.24 -5.88 -9.59
N PHE A 158 -10.62 -5.94 -10.79
CA PHE A 158 -11.25 -6.52 -12.00
C PHE A 158 -11.61 -7.99 -11.84
N SER A 159 -10.83 -8.78 -11.07
CA SER A 159 -11.09 -10.21 -10.87
C SER A 159 -12.41 -10.53 -10.20
N VAL A 160 -12.97 -9.56 -9.48
CA VAL A 160 -14.30 -9.65 -8.86
C VAL A 160 -15.36 -8.84 -9.61
N GLY A 161 -15.06 -8.37 -10.81
CA GLY A 161 -15.99 -7.65 -11.69
C GLY A 161 -16.32 -6.23 -11.23
N LYS A 162 -15.52 -5.64 -10.33
CA LYS A 162 -15.75 -4.30 -9.78
C LYS A 162 -14.99 -3.19 -10.52
N SER A 163 -14.07 -3.54 -11.41
CA SER A 163 -13.36 -2.61 -12.30
C SER A 163 -13.11 -3.24 -13.66
N ASN A 164 -12.67 -2.44 -14.64
CA ASN A 164 -12.29 -2.92 -15.95
C ASN A 164 -10.83 -3.40 -15.96
N PHE A 165 -10.56 -4.43 -16.77
CA PHE A 165 -9.17 -4.84 -17.03
C PHE A 165 -8.50 -3.77 -17.90
N ASP A 166 -7.42 -3.19 -17.40
CA ASP A 166 -6.70 -2.11 -18.06
C ASP A 166 -5.23 -2.47 -18.39
N LYS A 167 -4.49 -1.50 -18.88
CA LYS A 167 -3.08 -1.66 -19.27
C LYS A 167 -2.19 -1.97 -18.05
N THR A 168 -2.49 -1.40 -16.89
CA THR A 168 -1.72 -1.61 -15.65
C THR A 168 -1.82 -3.08 -15.22
N TYR A 169 -3.03 -3.62 -15.14
CA TYR A 169 -3.24 -5.04 -14.86
C TYR A 169 -2.56 -5.96 -15.87
N SER A 170 -2.57 -5.59 -17.16
CA SER A 170 -1.87 -6.36 -18.21
C SER A 170 -0.36 -6.40 -18.00
N MET A 171 0.24 -5.29 -17.58
CA MET A 171 1.68 -5.20 -17.30
C MET A 171 2.07 -5.98 -16.06
N GLU A 172 1.30 -5.84 -14.98
CA GLU A 172 1.54 -6.52 -13.70
C GLU A 172 1.37 -8.03 -13.79
N ASN A 173 0.45 -8.51 -14.61
CA ASN A 173 0.24 -9.93 -14.87
C ASN A 173 1.05 -10.48 -16.06
N SER A 174 2.08 -9.76 -16.49
CA SER A 174 2.94 -10.20 -17.58
C SER A 174 3.79 -11.44 -17.19
N PRO A 175 4.21 -12.27 -18.17
CA PRO A 175 5.10 -13.41 -17.91
C PRO A 175 6.41 -13.03 -17.20
N LYS A 176 6.86 -11.77 -17.36
CA LYS A 176 8.05 -11.26 -16.69
C LYS A 176 7.79 -11.02 -15.18
N ALA A 177 6.60 -10.53 -14.83
CA ALA A 177 6.21 -10.35 -13.42
C ALA A 177 6.08 -11.72 -12.73
N TRP A 178 5.47 -12.70 -13.37
CA TRP A 178 5.34 -14.08 -12.86
C TRP A 178 6.70 -14.75 -12.60
N LYS A 179 7.66 -14.62 -13.52
CA LYS A 179 8.99 -15.25 -13.38
C LYS A 179 9.84 -14.68 -12.26
N LYS A 180 9.57 -13.45 -11.82
CA LYS A 180 10.32 -12.83 -10.71
C LYS A 180 9.68 -13.07 -9.34
N GLY A 181 8.45 -13.54 -9.29
CA GLY A 181 7.76 -13.87 -8.04
C GLY A 181 7.90 -15.35 -7.64
N GLN A 182 8.53 -16.17 -8.46
CA GLN A 182 8.85 -17.60 -8.17
C GLN A 182 10.30 -17.74 -7.72
#